data_7737410e0f3ed4c3ffdb94cc71333702
#
_entry.id   7737410e0f3ed4c3ffdb94cc71333702
#
_cell.length_a   1.000
_cell.length_b   1.000
_cell.length_c   1.000
_cell.angle_alpha   90.00
_cell.angle_beta   90.00
_cell.angle_gamma   90.00
#
_symmetry.space_group_name_H-M   'P 1'
#
loop_
_entity.id
_entity.type
_entity.pdbx_description
1 polymer ?
#
loop_
_entity_poly.entity_id
_entity_poly.type
_entity_poly.pdbx_seq_one_letter_code
_entity_poly.pdbx_strand_id
1 'polypeptide(L)'
;MREIEGDKLLPKQASDLEERSENLHQAVYATNVKDIAIAMALISCKGVNCSSLYFKKRPFGVIYEGWPKQEYIYLYTLPSKTFKQEGGSGNQWYSTKPVKPSKVEKLKVNDYISLVRKSTDKEREKFLEKYKRKFN
;
A
#
# COMPACT_ATOMS: atom_id res chain seq x y z
N MET A 1 0.52 -7.84 0.89
CA MET A 1 1.82 -8.05 0.22
C MET A 1 1.61 -8.50 -1.21
N ARG A 2 2.57 -8.25 -2.06
CA ARG A 2 2.54 -8.64 -3.45
C ARG A 2 2.87 -10.14 -3.59
N GLU A 3 2.13 -10.83 -4.46
CA GLU A 3 2.44 -12.23 -4.77
C GLU A 3 3.71 -12.35 -5.60
N ILE A 4 4.46 -13.41 -5.35
CA ILE A 4 5.67 -13.75 -6.11
C ILE A 4 5.45 -15.10 -6.76
N GLU A 5 5.69 -15.16 -8.08
CA GLU A 5 5.76 -16.43 -8.80
C GLU A 5 7.21 -16.66 -9.22
N GLY A 6 7.79 -17.77 -8.71
CA GLY A 6 9.22 -17.97 -8.82
C GLY A 6 9.96 -16.89 -8.05
N ASP A 7 10.74 -16.08 -8.75
CA ASP A 7 11.50 -14.97 -8.17
C ASP A 7 11.02 -13.59 -8.64
N LYS A 8 9.84 -13.51 -9.26
CA LYS A 8 9.33 -12.26 -9.83
C LYS A 8 8.00 -11.85 -9.23
N LEU A 9 7.83 -10.55 -9.03
CA LEU A 9 6.54 -9.95 -8.70
C LEU A 9 5.69 -9.84 -9.96
N LEU A 10 4.44 -10.30 -9.86
CA LEU A 10 3.52 -10.29 -11.00
C LEU A 10 2.64 -9.05 -11.01
N PRO A 11 2.30 -8.53 -12.21
CA PRO A 11 1.32 -7.45 -12.33
C PRO A 11 -0.02 -7.86 -11.76
N LYS A 12 -0.67 -6.94 -11.03
CA LYS A 12 -1.93 -7.18 -10.38
C LYS A 12 -2.77 -5.90 -10.37
N GLN A 13 -4.09 -6.03 -10.55
CA GLN A 13 -5.00 -4.90 -10.43
C GLN A 13 -5.05 -4.44 -8.98
N ALA A 14 -4.80 -3.15 -8.76
CA ALA A 14 -4.92 -2.57 -7.43
C ALA A 14 -6.39 -2.44 -7.03
N SER A 15 -6.65 -2.68 -5.73
CA SER A 15 -7.95 -2.42 -5.13
C SER A 15 -7.94 -0.98 -4.61
N ASP A 16 -8.79 -0.12 -5.18
CA ASP A 16 -8.85 1.29 -4.77
C ASP A 16 -10.29 1.78 -4.73
N LEU A 17 -10.77 2.09 -3.54
CA LEU A 17 -12.12 2.60 -3.33
C LEU A 17 -12.33 3.97 -3.98
N GLU A 18 -11.28 4.73 -4.19
CA GLU A 18 -11.36 6.05 -4.82
C GLU A 18 -11.26 6.00 -6.34
N GLU A 19 -10.99 4.83 -6.90
CA GLU A 19 -10.88 4.61 -8.35
C GLU A 19 -9.97 5.62 -9.06
N ARG A 20 -8.85 5.96 -8.41
CA ARG A 20 -7.88 6.86 -9.03
C ARG A 20 -7.29 6.21 -10.28
N SER A 21 -7.07 7.00 -11.32
CA SER A 21 -6.55 6.50 -12.59
C SER A 21 -5.22 5.76 -12.43
N GLU A 22 -4.36 6.23 -11.54
CA GLU A 22 -3.06 5.62 -11.25
C GLU A 22 -3.15 4.20 -10.71
N ASN A 23 -4.32 3.79 -10.17
CA ASN A 23 -4.54 2.47 -9.59
C ASN A 23 -5.40 1.56 -10.49
N LEU A 24 -5.71 1.96 -11.71
CA LEU A 24 -6.56 1.17 -12.60
C LEU A 24 -5.79 0.21 -13.50
N HIS A 25 -4.47 0.26 -13.48
CA HIS A 25 -3.63 -0.65 -14.27
C HIS A 25 -3.43 -2.00 -13.58
N GLN A 26 -3.41 -3.05 -14.37
CA GLN A 26 -2.92 -4.34 -13.90
C GLN A 26 -1.38 -4.27 -13.91
N ALA A 27 -0.79 -4.03 -12.76
CA ALA A 27 0.61 -3.67 -12.68
C ALA A 27 1.25 -4.05 -11.34
N VAL A 28 2.57 -4.04 -11.32
CA VAL A 28 3.36 -4.00 -10.09
C VAL A 28 3.50 -2.53 -9.70
N TYR A 29 3.00 -2.15 -8.54
CA TYR A 29 3.08 -0.78 -8.04
C TYR A 29 4.23 -0.63 -7.08
N ALA A 30 4.92 0.51 -7.13
CA ALA A 30 6.05 0.80 -6.28
C ALA A 30 6.11 2.30 -5.97
N THR A 31 6.92 2.64 -4.99
CA THR A 31 7.22 4.03 -4.64
C THR A 31 8.73 4.19 -4.48
N ASN A 32 9.21 5.40 -4.69
CA ASN A 32 10.61 5.76 -4.43
C ASN A 32 10.81 6.29 -2.99
N VAL A 33 9.78 6.25 -2.15
CA VAL A 33 9.85 6.69 -0.76
C VAL A 33 9.68 5.49 0.16
N LYS A 34 10.73 5.14 0.91
CA LYS A 34 10.75 3.94 1.76
C LYS A 34 9.63 3.93 2.79
N ASP A 35 9.38 5.05 3.47
CA ASP A 35 8.33 5.12 4.49
C ASP A 35 6.92 4.93 3.92
N ILE A 36 6.70 5.34 2.68
CA ILE A 36 5.43 5.09 1.98
C ILE A 36 5.26 3.58 1.75
N ALA A 37 6.31 2.92 1.28
CA ALA A 37 6.27 1.47 1.04
C ALA A 37 6.00 0.70 2.33
N ILE A 38 6.65 1.09 3.43
CA ILE A 38 6.45 0.44 4.73
C ILE A 38 5.04 0.69 5.25
N ALA A 39 4.54 1.92 5.20
CA ALA A 39 3.18 2.24 5.63
C ALA A 39 2.15 1.46 4.82
N MET A 40 2.33 1.36 3.51
CA MET A 40 1.47 0.55 2.64
C MET A 40 1.48 -0.92 3.02
N ALA A 41 2.64 -1.46 3.34
CA ALA A 41 2.76 -2.86 3.79
C ALA A 41 2.03 -3.08 5.12
N LEU A 42 2.15 -2.14 6.05
CA LEU A 42 1.49 -2.24 7.36
C LEU A 42 -0.04 -2.22 7.25
N ILE A 43 -0.60 -1.36 6.41
CA ILE A 43 -2.05 -1.30 6.22
C ILE A 43 -2.58 -2.44 5.35
N SER A 44 -1.70 -3.21 4.73
CA SER A 44 -2.06 -4.40 3.95
C SER A 44 -1.84 -5.69 4.72
N CYS A 45 -1.43 -5.61 5.99
CA CYS A 45 -1.19 -6.78 6.83
C CYS A 45 -2.46 -7.58 7.09
N LYS A 46 -2.27 -8.87 7.33
CA LYS A 46 -3.34 -9.73 7.84
C LYS A 46 -3.92 -9.10 9.11
N GLY A 47 -5.24 -9.08 9.21
CA GLY A 47 -5.95 -8.47 10.33
C GLY A 47 -6.42 -7.04 10.09
N VAL A 48 -5.90 -6.35 9.08
CA VAL A 48 -6.38 -5.02 8.67
C VAL A 48 -7.46 -5.18 7.63
N ASN A 49 -8.68 -4.77 7.95
CA ASN A 49 -9.82 -4.94 7.05
C ASN A 49 -10.15 -3.66 6.27
N CYS A 50 -9.85 -2.51 6.84
CA CYS A 50 -10.20 -1.23 6.24
C CYS A 50 -9.20 -0.18 6.68
N SER A 51 -8.60 0.53 5.72
CA SER A 51 -7.54 1.49 6.00
C SER A 51 -7.39 2.52 4.90
N SER A 52 -6.66 3.60 5.19
CA SER A 52 -6.26 4.61 4.22
C SER A 52 -4.84 5.06 4.49
N LEU A 53 -4.18 5.54 3.45
CA LEU A 53 -2.84 6.12 3.54
C LEU A 53 -2.94 7.63 3.37
N TYR A 54 -2.34 8.38 4.27
CA TYR A 54 -2.35 9.83 4.26
C TYR A 54 -0.94 10.40 4.15
N PHE A 55 -0.83 11.56 3.51
CA PHE A 55 0.42 12.28 3.28
C PHE A 55 0.30 13.68 3.87
N LYS A 56 0.66 13.84 5.15
CA LYS A 56 0.88 15.17 5.72
C LYS A 56 2.39 15.39 5.78
N LYS A 57 2.98 15.78 6.87
CA LYS A 57 4.42 16.00 6.96
C LYS A 57 5.23 14.75 6.62
N ARG A 58 4.69 13.58 6.87
CA ARG A 58 5.24 12.27 6.48
C ARG A 58 4.07 11.32 6.22
N PRO A 59 4.30 10.22 5.47
CA PRO A 59 3.23 9.26 5.23
C PRO A 59 2.84 8.53 6.50
N PHE A 60 1.56 8.27 6.67
CA PHE A 60 1.05 7.43 7.76
C PHE A 60 -0.24 6.73 7.34
N GLY A 61 -0.45 5.54 7.92
CA GLY A 61 -1.67 4.78 7.70
C GLY A 61 -2.69 5.00 8.81
N VAL A 62 -3.96 5.10 8.44
CA VAL A 62 -5.08 5.14 9.38
C VAL A 62 -5.87 3.86 9.18
N ILE A 63 -6.07 3.12 10.26
CA ILE A 63 -6.78 1.84 10.24
C ILE A 63 -8.17 2.05 10.84
N TYR A 64 -9.19 1.87 10.01
CA TYR A 64 -10.59 2.04 10.41
C TYR A 64 -11.14 0.77 11.05
N GLU A 65 -10.67 -0.38 10.63
CA GLU A 65 -11.14 -1.66 11.11
C GLU A 65 -10.01 -2.68 11.11
N GLY A 66 -9.81 -3.34 12.26
CA GLY A 66 -8.77 -4.33 12.44
C GLY A 66 -7.47 -3.72 12.96
N TRP A 67 -6.42 -4.55 12.94
CA TRP A 67 -5.06 -4.17 13.34
C TRP A 67 -4.08 -5.18 12.74
N PRO A 68 -2.83 -4.79 12.43
CA PRO A 68 -1.86 -5.74 11.88
C PRO A 68 -1.62 -6.92 12.83
N LYS A 69 -1.80 -8.13 12.31
CA LYS A 69 -1.63 -9.38 13.05
C LYS A 69 -0.43 -10.21 12.55
N GLN A 70 0.43 -9.61 11.74
CA GLN A 70 1.67 -10.23 11.28
C GLN A 70 2.83 -9.75 12.12
N GLU A 71 3.79 -10.62 12.34
CA GLU A 71 5.04 -10.25 12.99
C GLU A 71 6.00 -9.54 12.07
N TYR A 72 5.99 -9.89 10.77
CA TYR A 72 6.93 -9.39 9.77
C TYR A 72 6.22 -8.89 8.53
N ILE A 73 6.85 -7.92 7.88
CA ILE A 73 6.54 -7.49 6.52
C ILE A 73 7.80 -7.62 5.68
N TYR A 74 7.64 -7.60 4.35
CA TYR A 74 8.75 -7.72 3.43
C TYR A 74 8.83 -6.47 2.56
N LEU A 75 10.02 -5.87 2.53
CA LEU A 75 10.29 -4.71 1.68
C LEU A 75 11.12 -5.17 0.48
N TYR A 76 10.55 -5.02 -0.70
CA TYR A 76 11.21 -5.38 -1.95
C TYR A 76 11.84 -4.15 -2.58
N THR A 77 13.13 -4.23 -2.89
CA THR A 77 13.79 -3.22 -3.71
C THR A 77 13.72 -3.68 -5.16
N LEU A 78 13.15 -2.84 -6.03
CA LEU A 78 12.87 -3.20 -7.41
C LEU A 78 13.71 -2.36 -8.37
N PRO A 79 14.27 -2.96 -9.44
CA PRO A 79 14.91 -2.19 -10.50
C PRO A 79 13.91 -1.27 -11.18
N SER A 80 14.30 -0.06 -11.50
CA SER A 80 13.40 0.96 -12.06
C SER A 80 13.17 0.80 -13.57
N LYS A 81 13.87 -0.07 -14.22
CA LYS A 81 13.96 -0.19 -15.69
C LYS A 81 12.61 -0.24 -16.41
N THR A 82 11.64 -0.99 -15.88
CA THR A 82 10.32 -1.15 -16.51
C THR A 82 9.24 -0.30 -15.87
N PHE A 83 9.61 0.57 -14.91
CA PHE A 83 8.64 1.37 -14.18
C PHE A 83 8.39 2.71 -14.84
N LYS A 84 7.13 3.14 -14.83
CA LYS A 84 6.67 4.44 -15.30
C LYS A 84 5.97 5.15 -14.16
N GLN A 85 6.15 6.46 -14.08
CA GLN A 85 5.42 7.28 -13.14
C GLN A 85 4.08 7.65 -13.75
N GLU A 86 3.02 7.57 -12.94
CA GLU A 86 1.70 7.96 -13.38
C GLU A 86 0.93 8.61 -12.24
N GLY A 87 -0.01 9.48 -12.58
CA GLY A 87 -0.90 10.12 -11.65
C GLY A 87 -0.32 11.37 -11.02
N GLY A 88 -1.07 11.96 -10.11
CA GLY A 88 -0.76 13.25 -9.54
C GLY A 88 0.10 13.25 -8.28
N SER A 89 0.36 12.10 -7.67
CA SER A 89 1.07 12.06 -6.39
C SER A 89 2.57 12.25 -6.50
N GLY A 90 3.16 11.92 -7.66
CA GLY A 90 4.59 11.95 -7.86
C GLY A 90 5.38 10.85 -7.15
N ASN A 91 4.73 10.06 -6.31
CA ASN A 91 5.36 9.04 -5.49
C ASN A 91 4.98 7.62 -5.87
N GLN A 92 4.15 7.44 -6.87
CA GLN A 92 3.71 6.13 -7.32
C GLN A 92 4.22 5.83 -8.72
N TRP A 93 4.79 4.63 -8.86
CA TRP A 93 5.31 4.12 -10.11
C TRP A 93 4.68 2.76 -10.39
N TYR A 94 4.61 2.37 -11.65
CA TYR A 94 4.05 1.07 -12.03
C TYR A 94 4.85 0.41 -13.13
N SER A 95 4.81 -0.94 -13.14
CA SER A 95 5.33 -1.76 -14.22
C SER A 95 4.26 -2.76 -14.65
N THR A 96 3.98 -2.84 -15.94
CA THR A 96 3.05 -3.83 -16.49
C THR A 96 3.72 -5.17 -16.76
N LYS A 97 5.02 -5.27 -16.54
CA LYS A 97 5.81 -6.48 -16.71
C LYS A 97 6.17 -7.08 -15.35
N PRO A 98 6.37 -8.40 -15.28
CA PRO A 98 6.91 -9.02 -14.06
C PRO A 98 8.25 -8.42 -13.69
N VAL A 99 8.51 -8.26 -12.40
CA VAL A 99 9.72 -7.60 -11.87
C VAL A 99 10.42 -8.52 -10.90
N LYS A 100 11.73 -8.74 -11.10
CA LYS A 100 12.56 -9.49 -10.17
C LYS A 100 13.14 -8.52 -9.13
N PRO A 101 12.83 -8.68 -7.82
CA PRO A 101 13.45 -7.85 -6.80
C PRO A 101 14.97 -8.00 -6.79
N SER A 102 15.68 -6.88 -6.63
CA SER A 102 17.13 -6.91 -6.44
C SER A 102 17.51 -7.14 -4.99
N LYS A 103 16.59 -6.88 -4.05
CA LYS A 103 16.79 -7.05 -2.63
C LYS A 103 15.45 -7.29 -1.95
N VAL A 104 15.43 -8.14 -0.93
CA VAL A 104 14.26 -8.39 -0.08
C VAL A 104 14.70 -8.20 1.37
N GLU A 105 14.03 -7.30 2.09
CA GLU A 105 14.28 -7.06 3.49
C GLU A 105 13.09 -7.54 4.32
N LYS A 106 13.37 -8.32 5.36
CA LYS A 106 12.37 -8.77 6.33
C LYS A 106 12.37 -7.79 7.50
N LEU A 107 11.25 -7.11 7.71
CA LEU A 107 11.12 -6.09 8.74
C LEU A 107 10.11 -6.49 9.80
N LYS A 108 10.40 -6.19 11.05
CA LYS A 108 9.45 -6.40 12.14
C LYS A 108 8.37 -5.34 12.12
N VAL A 109 7.12 -5.76 12.12
CA VAL A 109 5.97 -4.85 12.16
C VAL A 109 6.07 -3.89 13.36
N ASN A 110 6.41 -4.41 14.53
CA ASN A 110 6.50 -3.59 15.74
C ASN A 110 7.54 -2.47 15.67
N ASP A 111 8.60 -2.64 14.87
CA ASP A 111 9.62 -1.61 14.70
C ASP A 111 9.12 -0.40 13.91
N TYR A 112 8.05 -0.58 13.14
CA TYR A 112 7.50 0.45 12.26
C TYR A 112 6.05 0.80 12.57
N ILE A 113 5.51 0.28 13.66
CA ILE A 113 4.09 0.44 13.99
C ILE A 113 3.65 1.89 14.20
N SER A 114 4.60 2.79 14.49
CA SER A 114 4.33 4.22 14.62
C SER A 114 3.91 4.88 13.31
N LEU A 115 4.10 4.20 12.18
CA LEU A 115 3.62 4.69 10.87
C LEU A 115 2.13 4.45 10.64
N VAL A 116 1.47 3.76 11.56
CA VAL A 116 0.02 3.53 11.49
C VAL A 116 -0.64 3.86 12.82
N ARG A 117 -1.91 4.21 12.77
CA ARG A 117 -2.73 4.45 13.96
C ARG A 117 -4.17 4.04 13.71
N LYS A 118 -4.91 3.84 14.77
CA LYS A 118 -6.35 3.63 14.66
C LYS A 118 -7.05 4.93 14.33
N SER A 119 -8.14 4.85 13.57
CA SER A 119 -9.00 6.00 13.30
C SER A 119 -9.72 6.45 14.57
N THR A 120 -10.05 7.74 14.61
CA THR A 120 -11.05 8.23 15.55
C THR A 120 -12.44 7.78 15.08
N ASP A 121 -13.44 7.82 15.98
CA ASP A 121 -14.82 7.48 15.61
C ASP A 121 -15.34 8.39 14.49
N LYS A 122 -15.01 9.67 14.54
CA LYS A 122 -15.39 10.64 13.51
C LYS A 122 -14.78 10.33 12.15
N GLU A 123 -13.50 9.96 12.12
CA GLU A 123 -12.81 9.57 10.90
C GLU A 123 -13.46 8.30 10.30
N ARG A 124 -13.75 7.34 11.16
CA ARG A 124 -14.38 6.09 10.74
C ARG A 124 -15.76 6.32 10.14
N GLU A 125 -16.57 7.16 10.79
CA GLU A 125 -17.91 7.51 10.29
C GLU A 125 -17.84 8.17 8.91
N LYS A 126 -16.94 9.13 8.73
CA LYS A 126 -16.73 9.79 7.43
C LYS A 126 -16.32 8.79 6.35
N PHE A 127 -15.42 7.88 6.68
CA PHE A 127 -14.96 6.88 5.73
C PHE A 127 -16.11 5.95 5.34
N LEU A 128 -16.87 5.44 6.30
CA LEU A 128 -18.00 4.53 6.04
C LEU A 128 -19.09 5.21 5.22
N GLU A 129 -19.35 6.48 5.45
CA GLU A 129 -20.33 7.25 4.66
C GLU A 129 -19.87 7.38 3.20
N LYS A 130 -18.59 7.69 2.98
CA LYS A 130 -18.02 7.76 1.64
C LYS A 130 -18.07 6.41 0.94
N TYR A 131 -17.78 5.34 1.66
CA TYR A 131 -17.85 3.97 1.15
C TYR A 131 -19.28 3.63 0.71
N LYS A 132 -20.29 3.93 1.51
CA LYS A 132 -21.69 3.69 1.18
C LYS A 132 -22.09 4.43 -0.09
N ARG A 133 -21.71 5.70 -0.22
CA ARG A 133 -22.02 6.49 -1.42
C ARG A 133 -21.41 5.90 -2.68
N LYS A 134 -20.26 5.27 -2.57
CA LYS A 134 -19.55 4.70 -3.71
C LYS A 134 -20.18 3.38 -4.20
N PHE A 135 -20.67 2.56 -3.27
CA PHE A 135 -21.13 1.21 -3.59
C PHE A 135 -22.66 1.01 -3.47
N ASN A 136 -23.37 2.05 -3.14
CA ASN A 136 -24.82 2.10 -3.16
C ASN A 136 -25.30 3.15 -4.17
#